data_03427b07fabd672193ba42fb85842777
#
_entry.id   03427b07fabd672193ba42fb85842777
#
_cell.length_a   1.000
_cell.length_b   1.000
_cell.length_c   1.000
_cell.angle_alpha   90.00
_cell.angle_beta   90.00
_cell.angle_gamma   90.00
#
_symmetry.space_group_name_H-M   'P 1'
#
loop_
_entity.id
_entity.type
_entity.pdbx_description
1 polymer ?
#
loop_
_entity_poly.entity_id
_entity_poly.type
_entity_poly.pdbx_seq_one_letter_code
_entity_poly.pdbx_strand_id
1 'polypeptide(L)'
;SALEQRFAAGFAGSIVGMLIGVAIIFLVGALLASVVGRALWRLLEAFIMSTPVLRRVYPHVKQITDFLLTQEDQKKVFSRVVAVEYPRKGIWSIGFVTGTGLRKIAASVEQECLTVLVPNSPTPVTGYVIVVPKDQTIALDMTIEEAFRFAVSAGVRSL
;
A
#
# COMPACT_ATOMS: atom_id res chain seq x y z
N SER A 1 -37.37 -37.71 -25.95
CA SER A 1 -38.06 -38.26 -24.76
C SER A 1 -38.26 -37.15 -23.71
N ALA A 2 -39.19 -37.34 -22.75
CA ALA A 2 -39.52 -36.35 -21.71
C ALA A 2 -38.30 -35.93 -20.86
N LEU A 3 -37.28 -36.77 -20.74
CA LEU A 3 -36.02 -36.49 -20.05
C LEU A 3 -35.14 -35.45 -20.79
N GLU A 4 -35.02 -35.56 -22.10
CA GLU A 4 -34.25 -34.61 -22.92
C GLU A 4 -34.88 -33.21 -22.87
N GLN A 5 -36.19 -33.11 -22.86
CA GLN A 5 -36.88 -31.82 -22.73
C GLN A 5 -36.66 -31.19 -21.36
N ARG A 6 -36.60 -31.98 -20.28
CA ARG A 6 -36.28 -31.46 -18.92
C ARG A 6 -34.83 -31.01 -18.79
N PHE A 7 -33.89 -31.74 -19.39
CA PHE A 7 -32.48 -31.33 -19.41
C PHE A 7 -32.28 -30.05 -20.24
N ALA A 8 -32.89 -29.95 -21.42
CA ALA A 8 -32.82 -28.77 -22.26
C ALA A 8 -33.48 -27.55 -21.59
N ALA A 9 -34.58 -27.70 -20.90
CA ALA A 9 -35.23 -26.62 -20.15
C ALA A 9 -34.38 -26.16 -18.95
N GLY A 10 -33.73 -27.09 -18.24
CA GLY A 10 -32.81 -26.76 -17.15
C GLY A 10 -31.55 -26.02 -17.63
N PHE A 11 -30.98 -26.46 -18.74
CA PHE A 11 -29.82 -25.84 -19.37
C PHE A 11 -30.15 -24.43 -19.91
N ALA A 12 -31.28 -24.27 -20.59
CA ALA A 12 -31.76 -22.98 -21.05
C ALA A 12 -32.05 -22.02 -19.89
N GLY A 13 -32.63 -22.51 -18.79
CA GLY A 13 -32.82 -21.71 -17.56
C GLY A 13 -31.53 -21.23 -16.93
N SER A 14 -30.51 -22.08 -16.90
CA SER A 14 -29.16 -21.69 -16.38
C SER A 14 -28.49 -20.62 -17.26
N ILE A 15 -28.60 -20.73 -18.59
CA ILE A 15 -28.06 -19.72 -19.51
C ILE A 15 -28.78 -18.38 -19.32
N VAL A 16 -30.11 -18.41 -19.24
CA VAL A 16 -30.93 -17.21 -19.02
C VAL A 16 -30.59 -16.57 -17.67
N GLY A 17 -30.42 -17.37 -16.61
CA GLY A 17 -30.01 -16.88 -15.30
C GLY A 17 -28.61 -16.23 -15.32
N MET A 18 -27.65 -16.83 -16.05
CA MET A 18 -26.33 -16.28 -16.22
C MET A 18 -26.33 -14.94 -16.99
N LEU A 19 -27.14 -14.86 -18.06
CA LEU A 19 -27.26 -13.62 -18.84
C LEU A 19 -27.89 -12.50 -18.03
N ILE A 20 -28.91 -12.81 -17.23
CA ILE A 20 -29.54 -11.85 -16.31
C ILE A 20 -28.50 -11.38 -15.26
N GLY A 21 -27.73 -12.30 -14.69
CA GLY A 21 -26.66 -11.95 -13.74
C GLY A 21 -25.63 -11.01 -14.33
N VAL A 22 -25.12 -11.30 -15.54
CA VAL A 22 -24.19 -10.44 -16.26
C VAL A 22 -24.81 -9.08 -16.58
N ALA A 23 -26.07 -9.03 -17.01
CA ALA A 23 -26.78 -7.79 -17.28
C ALA A 23 -26.94 -6.94 -16.02
N ILE A 24 -27.23 -7.52 -14.87
CA ILE A 24 -27.34 -6.82 -13.59
C ILE A 24 -25.96 -6.23 -13.20
N ILE A 25 -24.89 -7.02 -13.29
CA ILE A 25 -23.52 -6.54 -12.98
C ILE A 25 -23.14 -5.38 -13.88
N PHE A 26 -23.43 -5.47 -15.18
CA PHE A 26 -23.16 -4.41 -16.13
C PHE A 26 -23.96 -3.15 -15.83
N LEU A 27 -25.24 -3.29 -15.49
CA LEU A 27 -26.12 -2.18 -15.16
C LEU A 27 -25.69 -1.47 -13.87
N VAL A 28 -25.31 -2.23 -12.84
CA VAL A 28 -24.76 -1.68 -11.60
C VAL A 28 -23.44 -0.98 -11.86
N GLY A 29 -22.55 -1.55 -12.65
CA GLY A 29 -21.29 -0.93 -13.05
C GLY A 29 -21.48 0.37 -13.82
N ALA A 30 -22.41 0.41 -14.78
CA ALA A 30 -22.74 1.60 -15.55
C ALA A 30 -23.39 2.69 -14.68
N LEU A 31 -24.24 2.31 -13.72
CA LEU A 31 -24.83 3.25 -12.74
C LEU A 31 -23.75 3.88 -11.86
N LEU A 32 -22.81 3.09 -11.34
CA LEU A 32 -21.71 3.58 -10.52
C LEU A 32 -20.75 4.48 -11.32
N ALA A 33 -20.53 4.19 -12.58
CA ALA A 33 -19.72 5.00 -13.49
C ALA A 33 -20.44 6.29 -13.95
N SER A 34 -21.74 6.38 -13.78
CA SER A 34 -22.56 7.51 -14.23
C SER A 34 -22.35 8.78 -13.37
N VAL A 35 -22.87 9.91 -13.88
CA VAL A 35 -22.87 11.19 -13.13
C VAL A 35 -23.67 11.06 -11.83
N VAL A 36 -24.76 10.29 -11.85
CA VAL A 36 -25.60 10.01 -10.69
C VAL A 36 -24.85 9.20 -9.63
N GLY A 37 -24.13 8.17 -10.05
CA GLY A 37 -23.30 7.36 -9.15
C GLY A 37 -22.20 8.20 -8.47
N ARG A 38 -21.56 9.09 -9.23
CA ARG A 38 -20.56 10.03 -8.66
C ARG A 38 -21.19 11.05 -7.70
N ALA A 39 -22.40 11.51 -7.99
CA ALA A 39 -23.12 12.41 -7.08
C ALA A 39 -23.53 11.68 -5.78
N LEU A 40 -24.05 10.47 -5.91
CA LEU A 40 -24.41 9.62 -4.77
C LEU A 40 -23.18 9.28 -3.91
N TRP A 41 -22.05 8.97 -4.55
CA TRP A 41 -20.78 8.72 -3.84
C TRP A 41 -20.33 9.94 -3.04
N ARG A 42 -20.39 11.15 -3.64
CA ARG A 42 -20.08 12.39 -2.91
C ARG A 42 -21.02 12.66 -1.73
N LEU A 43 -22.30 12.32 -1.90
CA LEU A 43 -23.27 12.45 -0.81
C LEU A 43 -22.97 11.48 0.33
N LEU A 44 -22.63 10.24 0.01
CA LEU A 44 -22.19 9.23 0.96
C LEU A 44 -20.89 9.66 1.70
N GLU A 45 -19.92 10.16 0.96
CA GLU A 45 -18.67 10.70 1.51
C GLU A 45 -18.94 11.88 2.45
N ALA A 46 -19.81 12.79 2.06
CA ALA A 46 -20.21 13.92 2.90
C ALA A 46 -20.93 13.46 4.17
N PHE A 47 -21.78 12.44 4.09
CA PHE A 47 -22.46 11.86 5.25
C PHE A 47 -21.47 11.15 6.19
N ILE A 48 -20.54 10.38 5.65
CA ILE A 48 -19.46 9.74 6.40
C ILE A 48 -18.59 10.79 7.09
N MET A 49 -18.24 11.87 6.40
CA MET A 49 -17.46 12.97 6.96
C MET A 49 -18.21 13.80 8.01
N SER A 50 -19.53 13.74 8.05
CA SER A 50 -20.34 14.43 9.06
C SER A 50 -20.25 13.76 10.45
N THR A 51 -19.82 12.49 10.51
CA THR A 51 -19.64 11.77 11.77
C THR A 51 -18.38 12.25 12.50
N PRO A 52 -18.48 12.68 13.80
CA PRO A 52 -17.38 13.32 14.52
C PRO A 52 -16.11 12.46 14.60
N VAL A 53 -16.25 11.14 14.65
CA VAL A 53 -15.13 10.18 14.73
C VAL A 53 -14.40 10.06 13.39
N LEU A 54 -15.15 9.91 12.29
CA LEU A 54 -14.56 9.77 10.94
C LEU A 54 -13.94 11.09 10.46
N ARG A 55 -14.52 12.23 10.83
CA ARG A 55 -13.95 13.55 10.53
C ARG A 55 -12.55 13.75 11.15
N ARG A 56 -12.25 13.10 12.27
CA ARG A 56 -10.91 13.16 12.89
C ARG A 56 -9.93 12.15 12.29
N VAL A 57 -10.39 10.98 11.90
CA VAL A 57 -9.53 9.88 11.43
C VAL A 57 -9.27 9.96 9.92
N TYR A 58 -10.30 10.30 9.13
CA TYR A 58 -10.22 10.33 7.68
C TYR A 58 -9.12 11.23 7.10
N PRO A 59 -8.89 12.47 7.57
CA PRO A 59 -7.79 13.30 7.07
C PRO A 59 -6.43 12.68 7.30
N HIS A 60 -6.23 11.99 8.41
CA HIS A 60 -4.97 11.32 8.74
C HIS A 60 -4.74 10.09 7.87
N VAL A 61 -5.80 9.30 7.64
CA VAL A 61 -5.74 8.13 6.74
C VAL A 61 -5.53 8.58 5.29
N LYS A 62 -6.25 9.63 4.85
CA LYS A 62 -6.09 10.18 3.50
C LYS A 62 -4.68 10.74 3.27
N GLN A 63 -4.13 11.48 4.23
CA GLN A 63 -2.73 11.95 4.15
C GLN A 63 -1.73 10.81 4.01
N ILE A 64 -1.94 9.71 4.77
CA ILE A 64 -1.09 8.52 4.67
C ILE A 64 -1.28 7.84 3.30
N THR A 65 -2.51 7.73 2.83
CA THR A 65 -2.82 7.09 1.55
C THR A 65 -2.30 7.91 0.37
N ASP A 66 -2.51 9.22 0.37
CA ASP A 66 -1.99 10.12 -0.66
C ASP A 66 -0.46 10.11 -0.67
N PHE A 67 0.17 10.10 0.50
CA PHE A 67 1.60 9.96 0.68
C PHE A 67 2.15 8.62 0.15
N LEU A 68 1.42 7.53 0.35
CA LEU A 68 1.84 6.19 -0.09
C LEU A 68 1.58 5.92 -1.57
N LEU A 69 0.57 6.57 -2.18
CA LEU A 69 0.15 6.32 -3.55
C LEU A 69 0.82 7.25 -4.57
N THR A 70 1.34 8.39 -4.16
CA THR A 70 1.99 9.33 -5.08
C THR A 70 3.46 8.96 -5.25
N GLN A 71 3.79 8.37 -6.40
CA GLN A 71 5.18 7.96 -6.73
C GLN A 71 6.20 9.12 -6.67
N GLU A 72 5.78 10.35 -6.92
CA GLU A 72 6.64 11.54 -6.82
C GLU A 72 6.99 11.87 -5.37
N ASP A 73 6.07 11.66 -4.44
CA ASP A 73 6.31 11.91 -3.02
C ASP A 73 7.13 10.79 -2.37
N GLN A 74 6.98 9.55 -2.82
CA GLN A 74 7.86 8.45 -2.39
C GLN A 74 9.32 8.73 -2.71
N LYS A 75 9.64 9.26 -3.92
CA LYS A 75 11.01 9.64 -4.30
C LYS A 75 11.58 10.79 -3.46
N LYS A 76 10.72 11.66 -2.94
CA LYS A 76 11.14 12.77 -2.05
C LYS A 76 11.39 12.31 -0.62
N VAL A 77 10.65 11.30 -0.16
CA VAL A 77 10.73 10.79 1.22
C VAL A 77 11.80 9.72 1.35
N PHE A 78 11.88 8.80 0.40
CA PHE A 78 12.92 7.79 0.36
C PHE A 78 14.08 8.30 -0.48
N SER A 79 15.16 8.75 0.16
CA SER A 79 16.28 9.33 -0.56
C SER A 79 17.22 8.27 -1.14
N ARG A 80 17.37 7.13 -0.48
CA ARG A 80 18.25 6.03 -0.91
C ARG A 80 17.98 4.76 -0.13
N VAL A 81 18.47 3.63 -0.66
CA VAL A 81 18.44 2.33 -0.01
C VAL A 81 19.77 2.08 0.68
N VAL A 82 19.72 1.57 1.89
CA VAL A 82 20.91 1.22 2.69
C VAL A 82 20.76 -0.15 3.31
N ALA A 83 21.88 -0.82 3.58
CA ALA A 83 21.94 -1.94 4.50
C ALA A 83 22.31 -1.43 5.89
N VAL A 84 21.62 -1.92 6.91
CA VAL A 84 21.88 -1.61 8.31
C VAL A 84 21.92 -2.90 9.13
N GLU A 85 22.75 -2.93 10.17
CA GLU A 85 22.73 -4.01 11.14
C GLU A 85 21.53 -3.87 12.07
N TYR A 86 20.49 -4.65 11.82
CA TYR A 86 19.25 -4.65 12.60
C TYR A 86 18.62 -6.06 12.60
N PRO A 87 18.10 -6.56 13.74
CA PRO A 87 17.97 -5.91 15.05
C PRO A 87 19.24 -5.95 15.93
N ARG A 88 20.30 -6.60 15.47
CA ARG A 88 21.56 -6.70 16.21
C ARG A 88 22.73 -6.84 15.25
N LYS A 89 23.95 -6.64 15.77
CA LYS A 89 25.20 -6.86 15.03
C LYS A 89 25.23 -8.23 14.35
N GLY A 90 25.70 -8.26 13.10
CA GLY A 90 25.82 -9.46 12.27
C GLY A 90 24.54 -9.86 11.54
N ILE A 91 23.41 -9.15 11.75
CA ILE A 91 22.17 -9.35 10.98
C ILE A 91 21.92 -8.09 10.15
N TRP A 92 21.89 -8.25 8.83
CA TRP A 92 21.71 -7.15 7.89
C TRP A 92 20.25 -7.06 7.41
N SER A 93 19.72 -5.86 7.44
CA SER A 93 18.39 -5.53 6.92
C SER A 93 18.49 -4.43 5.88
N ILE A 94 17.64 -4.52 4.85
CA ILE A 94 17.46 -3.41 3.91
C ILE A 94 16.62 -2.34 4.58
N GLY A 95 17.03 -1.09 4.43
CA GLY A 95 16.31 0.06 4.94
C GLY A 95 16.23 1.21 3.94
N PHE A 96 15.17 1.99 4.06
CA PHE A 96 14.96 3.21 3.28
C PHE A 96 15.34 4.43 4.13
N VAL A 97 16.27 5.23 3.65
CA VAL A 97 16.61 6.50 4.32
C VAL A 97 15.46 7.48 4.12
N THR A 98 14.82 7.88 5.21
CA THR A 98 13.69 8.79 5.23
C THR A 98 14.04 10.20 5.68
N GLY A 99 15.25 10.40 6.20
CA GLY A 99 15.71 11.73 6.60
C GLY A 99 17.01 11.71 7.38
N THR A 100 17.43 12.90 7.75
CA THR A 100 18.52 13.10 8.73
C THR A 100 17.98 12.72 10.12
N GLY A 101 18.81 12.06 10.93
CA GLY A 101 18.41 11.57 12.25
C GLY A 101 17.86 12.67 13.16
N LEU A 102 17.11 12.27 14.18
CA LEU A 102 16.58 13.19 15.18
C LEU A 102 17.72 13.97 15.83
N ARG A 103 17.65 15.29 15.76
CA ARG A 103 18.69 16.21 16.32
C ARG A 103 19.05 15.87 17.77
N LYS A 104 18.06 15.50 18.58
CA LYS A 104 18.27 15.12 19.99
C LYS A 104 19.13 13.86 20.13
N ILE A 105 18.94 12.87 19.28
CA ILE A 105 19.75 11.64 19.29
C ILE A 105 21.15 11.92 18.74
N ALA A 106 21.24 12.59 17.60
CA ALA A 106 22.52 12.96 16.99
C ALA A 106 23.41 13.77 17.94
N ALA A 107 22.83 14.71 18.69
CA ALA A 107 23.53 15.48 19.71
C ALA A 107 24.00 14.62 20.90
N SER A 108 23.24 13.59 21.28
CA SER A 108 23.59 12.70 22.40
C SER A 108 24.70 11.71 22.05
N VAL A 109 24.79 11.30 20.79
CA VAL A 109 25.84 10.37 20.32
C VAL A 109 27.01 11.08 19.64
N GLU A 110 26.91 12.40 19.49
CA GLU A 110 27.94 13.26 18.85
C GLU A 110 28.32 12.79 17.43
N GLN A 111 27.34 12.24 16.70
CA GLN A 111 27.54 11.69 15.37
C GLN A 111 26.42 12.09 14.43
N GLU A 112 26.74 12.16 13.13
CA GLU A 112 25.75 12.35 12.09
C GLU A 112 24.90 11.07 11.97
N CYS A 113 23.59 11.20 12.20
CA CYS A 113 22.65 10.08 12.17
C CYS A 113 21.71 10.16 10.97
N LEU A 114 21.22 9.00 10.55
CA LEU A 114 20.17 8.87 9.55
C LEU A 114 18.93 8.25 10.18
N THR A 115 17.76 8.68 9.73
CA THR A 115 16.50 8.00 10.01
C THR A 115 16.25 6.99 8.91
N VAL A 116 16.05 5.73 9.29
CA VAL A 116 15.91 4.62 8.36
C VAL A 116 14.63 3.85 8.68
N LEU A 117 13.80 3.64 7.68
CA LEU A 117 12.66 2.72 7.74
C LEU A 117 13.13 1.33 7.32
N VAL A 118 13.08 0.36 8.23
CA VAL A 118 13.29 -1.07 7.94
C VAL A 118 11.94 -1.69 7.64
N PRO A 119 11.66 -2.08 6.38
CA PRO A 119 10.34 -2.51 5.96
C PRO A 119 9.99 -3.90 6.49
N ASN A 120 8.70 -4.13 6.72
CA ASN A 120 8.15 -5.45 6.95
C ASN A 120 7.83 -6.16 5.63
N SER A 121 7.93 -7.47 5.62
CA SER A 121 7.49 -8.32 4.51
C SER A 121 6.11 -8.92 4.83
N PRO A 122 5.15 -8.97 3.91
CA PRO A 122 5.16 -8.49 2.53
C PRO A 122 4.66 -7.04 2.34
N THR A 123 4.51 -6.27 3.41
CA THR A 123 3.95 -4.90 3.41
C THR A 123 5.03 -3.85 3.69
N PRO A 124 5.84 -3.44 2.68
CA PRO A 124 7.02 -2.59 2.87
C PRO A 124 6.72 -1.14 3.25
N VAL A 125 5.46 -0.75 3.24
CA VAL A 125 4.99 0.57 3.73
C VAL A 125 4.87 0.62 5.26
N THR A 126 4.96 -0.53 5.92
CA THR A 126 5.05 -0.68 7.37
C THR A 126 6.43 -1.19 7.76
N GLY A 127 6.87 -0.91 8.98
CA GLY A 127 8.18 -1.36 9.45
C GLY A 127 8.62 -0.67 10.72
N TYR A 128 9.88 -0.80 11.02
CA TYR A 128 10.52 -0.14 12.15
C TYR A 128 11.27 1.09 11.69
N VAL A 129 11.04 2.21 12.38
CA VAL A 129 11.83 3.42 12.16
C VAL A 129 12.97 3.41 13.18
N ILE A 130 14.20 3.38 12.68
CA ILE A 130 15.40 3.38 13.50
C ILE A 130 16.23 4.63 13.18
N VAL A 131 17.02 5.06 14.15
CA VAL A 131 18.01 6.13 13.97
C VAL A 131 19.37 5.52 14.18
N VAL A 132 20.20 5.55 13.15
CA VAL A 132 21.54 4.94 13.15
C VAL A 132 22.60 5.95 12.76
N PRO A 133 23.83 5.84 13.29
CA PRO A 133 24.97 6.60 12.80
C PRO A 133 25.19 6.35 11.30
N LYS A 134 25.52 7.39 10.57
CA LYS A 134 25.67 7.32 9.11
C LYS A 134 26.79 6.36 8.68
N ASP A 135 27.85 6.28 9.46
CA ASP A 135 28.98 5.38 9.26
C ASP A 135 28.65 3.89 9.49
N GLN A 136 27.53 3.60 10.17
CA GLN A 136 27.01 2.25 10.37
C GLN A 136 25.98 1.84 9.29
N THR A 137 25.90 2.62 8.22
CA THR A 137 25.02 2.30 7.07
C THR A 137 25.87 2.03 5.83
N ILE A 138 25.50 1.02 5.05
CA ILE A 138 26.12 0.72 3.76
C ILE A 138 25.13 1.14 2.67
N ALA A 139 25.53 2.08 1.81
CA ALA A 139 24.72 2.45 0.66
C ALA A 139 24.64 1.28 -0.33
N LEU A 140 23.44 0.90 -0.72
CA LEU A 140 23.21 -0.15 -1.71
C LEU A 140 22.98 0.48 -3.08
N ASP A 141 23.65 -0.10 -4.10
CA ASP A 141 23.41 0.28 -5.50
C ASP A 141 22.16 -0.45 -6.02
N MET A 142 21.02 -0.02 -5.47
CA MET A 142 19.71 -0.52 -5.88
C MET A 142 18.68 0.61 -5.82
N THR A 143 17.70 0.51 -6.72
CA THR A 143 16.61 1.46 -6.76
C THR A 143 15.61 1.19 -5.62
N ILE A 144 14.84 2.22 -5.26
CA ILE A 144 13.77 2.09 -4.26
C ILE A 144 12.76 1.01 -4.70
N GLU A 145 12.45 0.94 -6.00
CA GLU A 145 11.53 -0.04 -6.55
C GLU A 145 12.04 -1.49 -6.39
N GLU A 146 13.33 -1.72 -6.63
CA GLU A 146 13.96 -3.03 -6.44
C GLU A 146 13.91 -3.44 -4.97
N ALA A 147 14.21 -2.52 -4.05
CA ALA A 147 14.12 -2.76 -2.63
C ALA A 147 12.68 -3.07 -2.17
N PHE A 148 11.69 -2.38 -2.72
CA PHE A 148 10.28 -2.69 -2.47
C PHE A 148 9.89 -4.08 -2.98
N ARG A 149 10.30 -4.44 -4.20
CA ARG A 149 10.06 -5.78 -4.77
C ARG A 149 10.70 -6.88 -3.92
N PHE A 150 11.92 -6.65 -3.46
CA PHE A 150 12.61 -7.56 -2.54
C PHE A 150 11.81 -7.75 -1.25
N ALA A 151 11.36 -6.67 -0.60
CA ALA A 151 10.57 -6.74 0.62
C ALA A 151 9.22 -7.43 0.41
N VAL A 152 8.49 -7.11 -0.68
CA VAL A 152 7.20 -7.76 -1.02
C VAL A 152 7.36 -9.25 -1.26
N SER A 153 8.46 -9.67 -1.90
CA SER A 153 8.74 -11.08 -2.20
C SER A 153 9.35 -11.87 -1.03
N ALA A 154 9.48 -11.25 0.14
CA ALA A 154 10.16 -11.84 1.30
C ALA A 154 11.60 -12.31 0.99
N GLY A 155 12.30 -11.59 0.10
CA GLY A 155 13.65 -11.92 -0.29
C GLY A 155 13.79 -13.08 -1.29
N VAL A 156 12.70 -13.62 -1.81
CA VAL A 156 12.73 -14.77 -2.73
C VAL A 156 13.31 -14.40 -4.09
N ARG A 157 13.15 -13.17 -4.55
CA ARG A 157 13.84 -12.68 -5.75
C ARG A 157 15.16 -12.06 -5.36
N SER A 158 16.25 -12.79 -5.61
CA SER A 158 17.57 -12.16 -5.72
C SER A 158 17.57 -11.21 -6.91
N LEU A 159 18.01 -10.03 -6.69
CA LEU A 159 18.24 -8.98 -7.69
C LEU A 159 19.48 -9.32 -8.53
#